data_d35f5eecd1830f93aefee396d43fb350
#
_entry.id   d35f5eecd1830f93aefee396d43fb350
#
_cell.length_a   1.000
_cell.length_b   1.000
_cell.length_c   1.000
_cell.angle_alpha   90.00
_cell.angle_beta   90.00
_cell.angle_gamma   90.00
#
_symmetry.space_group_name_H-M   'P 1'
#
loop_
_entity.id
_entity.type
_entity.pdbx_description
1 polymer ?
#
loop_
_entity_poly.entity_id
_entity_poly.type
_entity_poly.pdbx_seq_one_letter_code
_entity_poly.pdbx_strand_id
1 'polypeptide(L)'
;MPYTVVIMGISYNLESHKMKTSDISAFARVLAIEAGDLMLSEREGAQLSYSFKKGTELVTSADLAVDQLISAKIKQKFPEHVILSEESSPDIGRVEDLSSPLWIIDPIDGTVNYAHGHNQSAVSIAYADDGDIEVGVVLNPFTNELFSAIKGKGALLNGQSIKVA
;
A
#
# COMPACT_ATOMS: atom_id res chain seq x y z
N MET A 1 7.89 17.51 -18.31
CA MET A 1 7.81 18.85 -18.96
C MET A 1 6.44 19.42 -18.65
N PRO A 2 6.33 20.68 -18.19
CA PRO A 2 5.02 21.28 -17.98
C PRO A 2 4.30 21.45 -19.30
N TYR A 3 3.06 20.98 -19.37
CA TYR A 3 2.21 21.19 -20.53
C TYR A 3 1.44 22.48 -20.36
N THR A 4 1.57 23.40 -21.33
CA THR A 4 0.75 24.62 -21.37
C THR A 4 -0.44 24.35 -22.28
N VAL A 5 -1.66 24.44 -21.72
CA VAL A 5 -2.89 24.38 -22.51
C VAL A 5 -3.39 25.80 -22.71
N VAL A 6 -3.61 26.19 -23.95
CA VAL A 6 -4.16 27.50 -24.30
C VAL A 6 -5.62 27.33 -24.70
N ILE A 7 -6.55 27.89 -23.91
CA ILE A 7 -7.97 27.93 -24.23
C ILE A 7 -8.40 29.40 -24.29
N MET A 8 -8.95 29.83 -25.42
CA MET A 8 -9.42 31.21 -25.65
C MET A 8 -8.37 32.31 -25.37
N GLY A 9 -7.08 32.03 -25.67
CA GLY A 9 -6.01 33.02 -25.45
C GLY A 9 -5.51 33.14 -24.01
N ILE A 10 -6.01 32.31 -23.09
CA ILE A 10 -5.55 32.24 -21.71
C ILE A 10 -4.64 31.01 -21.59
N SER A 11 -3.38 31.23 -21.20
CA SER A 11 -2.42 30.15 -20.98
C SER A 11 -2.62 29.58 -19.57
N TYR A 12 -3.03 28.32 -19.50
CA TYR A 12 -3.09 27.55 -18.25
C TYR A 12 -1.79 26.77 -18.12
N ASN A 13 -0.99 27.12 -17.12
CA ASN A 13 0.17 26.33 -16.72
C ASN A 13 -0.35 25.13 -15.89
N LEU A 14 -0.53 23.98 -16.54
CA LEU A 14 -0.76 22.73 -15.84
C LEU A 14 0.58 22.25 -15.29
N GLU A 15 1.05 22.88 -14.22
CA GLU A 15 2.04 22.23 -13.37
C GLU A 15 1.36 20.96 -12.84
N SER A 16 1.89 19.80 -13.21
CA SER A 16 1.56 18.58 -12.51
C SER A 16 1.97 18.79 -11.05
N HIS A 17 1.01 19.11 -10.20
CA HIS A 17 1.26 19.24 -8.78
C HIS A 17 1.61 17.83 -8.28
N LYS A 18 2.91 17.51 -8.28
CA LYS A 18 3.40 16.30 -7.60
C LYS A 18 2.88 16.39 -6.17
N MET A 19 2.06 15.42 -5.76
CA MET A 19 1.52 15.39 -4.41
C MET A 19 2.67 15.40 -3.40
N LYS A 20 2.48 16.12 -2.30
CA LYS A 20 3.47 16.13 -1.22
C LYS A 20 3.57 14.73 -0.62
N THR A 21 4.77 14.30 -0.28
CA THR A 21 5.02 13.02 0.39
C THR A 21 4.20 12.86 1.70
N SER A 22 3.90 13.99 2.37
CA SER A 22 3.00 14.01 3.53
C SER A 22 1.57 13.57 3.21
N ASP A 23 1.05 13.96 2.04
CA ASP A 23 -0.32 13.64 1.63
C ASP A 23 -0.41 12.19 1.14
N ILE A 24 0.65 11.69 0.49
CA ILE A 24 0.84 10.27 0.17
C ILE A 24 0.86 9.44 1.44
N SER A 25 1.64 9.85 2.45
CA SER A 25 1.71 9.16 3.75
C SER A 25 0.36 9.16 4.48
N ALA A 26 -0.36 10.28 4.47
CA ALA A 26 -1.69 10.35 5.06
C ALA A 26 -2.67 9.40 4.36
N PHE A 27 -2.65 9.34 3.03
CA PHE A 27 -3.47 8.42 2.25
C PHE A 27 -3.11 6.96 2.54
N ALA A 28 -1.81 6.60 2.54
CA ALA A 28 -1.36 5.24 2.82
C ALA A 28 -1.77 4.76 4.21
N ARG A 29 -1.72 5.64 5.23
CA ARG A 29 -2.16 5.32 6.60
C ARG A 29 -3.66 5.05 6.67
N VAL A 30 -4.49 5.88 6.05
CA VAL A 30 -5.95 5.66 5.99
C VAL A 30 -6.24 4.35 5.27
N LEU A 31 -5.58 4.11 4.14
CA LEU A 31 -5.74 2.90 3.35
C LEU A 31 -5.35 1.64 4.12
N ALA A 32 -4.25 1.68 4.89
CA ALA A 32 -3.84 0.57 5.74
C ALA A 32 -4.87 0.27 6.85
N ILE A 33 -5.50 1.32 7.42
CA ILE A 33 -6.57 1.15 8.44
C ILE A 33 -7.79 0.47 7.81
N GLU A 34 -8.27 0.95 6.66
CA GLU A 34 -9.42 0.34 5.98
C GLU A 34 -9.13 -1.12 5.57
N ALA A 35 -7.92 -1.40 5.11
CA ALA A 35 -7.46 -2.75 4.78
C ALA A 35 -7.39 -3.65 6.03
N GLY A 36 -6.90 -3.12 7.14
CA GLY A 36 -6.87 -3.81 8.43
C GLY A 36 -8.26 -4.14 8.97
N ASP A 37 -9.22 -3.22 8.86
CA ASP A 37 -10.61 -3.45 9.24
C ASP A 37 -11.24 -4.57 8.41
N LEU A 38 -10.97 -4.60 7.09
CA LEU A 38 -11.42 -5.69 6.21
C LEU A 38 -10.75 -7.01 6.61
N MET A 39 -9.45 -7.01 6.89
CA MET A 39 -8.70 -8.19 7.33
C MET A 39 -9.30 -8.79 8.63
N LEU A 40 -9.69 -7.94 9.60
CA LEU A 40 -10.38 -8.39 10.83
C LEU A 40 -11.76 -8.99 10.52
N SER A 41 -12.54 -8.30 9.68
CA SER A 41 -13.89 -8.75 9.29
C SER A 41 -13.88 -10.10 8.55
N GLU A 42 -12.94 -10.29 7.60
CA GLU A 42 -12.78 -11.55 6.86
C GLU A 42 -12.40 -12.71 7.79
N ARG A 43 -11.61 -12.44 8.85
CA ARG A 43 -11.23 -13.45 9.82
C ARG A 43 -12.38 -13.86 10.75
N GLU A 44 -13.27 -12.95 11.08
CA GLU A 44 -14.48 -13.22 11.88
C GLU A 44 -15.58 -13.88 11.05
N GLY A 45 -15.57 -13.68 9.74
CA GLY A 45 -16.49 -14.28 8.79
C GLY A 45 -16.27 -15.79 8.66
N ALA A 46 -17.34 -16.53 8.52
CA ALA A 46 -17.45 -17.96 8.84
C ALA A 46 -16.63 -18.96 8.01
N GLN A 47 -15.90 -18.63 6.97
CA GLN A 47 -15.03 -19.60 6.26
C GLN A 47 -13.98 -18.90 5.41
N LEU A 48 -12.77 -18.80 5.94
CA LEU A 48 -11.60 -18.56 5.10
C LEU A 48 -11.44 -19.71 4.11
N SER A 49 -11.50 -19.44 2.83
CA SER A 49 -11.09 -20.39 1.81
C SER A 49 -9.59 -20.26 1.55
N TYR A 50 -8.93 -21.39 1.32
CA TYR A 50 -7.49 -21.43 1.07
C TYR A 50 -7.21 -21.91 -0.35
N SER A 51 -6.17 -21.35 -0.95
CA SER A 51 -5.56 -21.88 -2.16
C SER A 51 -4.04 -21.82 -2.04
N PHE A 52 -3.33 -22.49 -2.95
CA PHE A 52 -1.88 -22.44 -2.98
C PHE A 52 -1.41 -21.82 -4.30
N LYS A 53 -0.61 -20.75 -4.21
CA LYS A 53 0.13 -20.19 -5.34
C LYS A 53 1.37 -21.04 -5.60
N LYS A 54 1.71 -21.27 -6.88
CA LYS A 54 2.91 -22.02 -7.29
C LYS A 54 3.10 -23.35 -6.54
N GLY A 55 2.01 -23.92 -6.00
CA GLY A 55 2.01 -25.21 -5.30
C GLY A 55 2.48 -25.19 -3.84
N THR A 56 2.96 -24.07 -3.29
CA THR A 56 3.54 -24.02 -1.92
C THR A 56 3.15 -22.79 -1.11
N GLU A 57 2.83 -21.66 -1.74
CA GLU A 57 2.47 -20.42 -1.04
C GLU A 57 0.97 -20.40 -0.73
N LEU A 58 0.63 -20.28 0.56
CA LEU A 58 -0.75 -20.20 1.04
C LEU A 58 -1.33 -18.81 0.72
N VAL A 59 -2.52 -18.80 0.15
CA VAL A 59 -3.32 -17.59 -0.08
C VAL A 59 -4.72 -17.83 0.44
N THR A 60 -5.27 -16.88 1.16
CA THR A 60 -6.66 -16.92 1.63
C THR A 60 -7.55 -16.01 0.79
N SER A 61 -8.86 -16.18 0.92
CA SER A 61 -9.84 -15.25 0.31
C SER A 61 -9.67 -13.83 0.84
N ALA A 62 -9.18 -13.68 2.07
CA ALA A 62 -8.92 -12.38 2.69
C ALA A 62 -7.76 -11.65 2.01
N ASP A 63 -6.66 -12.33 1.66
CA ASP A 63 -5.53 -11.73 0.92
C ASP A 63 -6.04 -11.08 -0.38
N LEU A 64 -6.86 -11.81 -1.14
CA LEU A 64 -7.42 -11.30 -2.39
C LEU A 64 -8.39 -10.14 -2.18
N ALA A 65 -9.23 -10.20 -1.15
CA ALA A 65 -10.18 -9.13 -0.85
C ALA A 65 -9.45 -7.84 -0.41
N VAL A 66 -8.43 -7.96 0.43
CA VAL A 66 -7.61 -6.84 0.89
C VAL A 66 -6.81 -6.24 -0.27
N ASP A 67 -6.20 -7.07 -1.13
CA ASP A 67 -5.51 -6.63 -2.34
C ASP A 67 -6.44 -5.81 -3.26
N GLN A 68 -7.65 -6.32 -3.53
CA GLN A 68 -8.63 -5.65 -4.36
C GLN A 68 -9.04 -4.29 -3.79
N LEU A 69 -9.27 -4.20 -2.47
CA LEU A 69 -9.61 -2.94 -1.79
C LEU A 69 -8.49 -1.91 -1.99
N ILE A 70 -7.25 -2.29 -1.66
CA ILE A 70 -6.09 -1.39 -1.71
C ILE A 70 -5.86 -0.93 -3.16
N SER A 71 -5.79 -1.87 -4.10
CA SER A 71 -5.54 -1.60 -5.51
C SER A 71 -6.60 -0.72 -6.15
N ALA A 72 -7.89 -0.95 -5.84
CA ALA A 72 -9.00 -0.13 -6.34
C ALA A 72 -8.92 1.31 -5.83
N LYS A 73 -8.63 1.50 -4.54
CA LYS A 73 -8.50 2.84 -3.93
C LYS A 73 -7.30 3.62 -4.48
N ILE A 74 -6.18 2.94 -4.70
CA ILE A 74 -5.01 3.56 -5.32
C ILE A 74 -5.34 3.97 -6.76
N LYS A 75 -5.89 3.08 -7.58
CA LYS A 75 -6.25 3.38 -8.98
C LYS A 75 -7.28 4.49 -9.10
N GLN A 76 -8.23 4.56 -8.18
CA GLN A 76 -9.23 5.63 -8.15
C GLN A 76 -8.59 7.00 -7.91
N LYS A 77 -7.60 7.07 -7.01
CA LYS A 77 -6.96 8.35 -6.65
C LYS A 77 -5.75 8.69 -7.51
N PHE A 78 -5.04 7.66 -7.97
CA PHE A 78 -3.79 7.76 -8.73
C PHE A 78 -3.83 6.82 -9.94
N PRO A 79 -4.64 7.11 -10.97
CA PRO A 79 -4.85 6.21 -12.11
C PRO A 79 -3.55 5.90 -12.88
N GLU A 80 -2.59 6.81 -12.87
CA GLU A 80 -1.31 6.68 -13.59
C GLU A 80 -0.20 5.99 -12.78
N HIS A 81 -0.43 5.74 -11.48
CA HIS A 81 0.57 5.07 -10.66
C HIS A 81 0.60 3.57 -10.93
N VAL A 82 1.80 3.00 -10.88
CA VAL A 82 2.00 1.55 -10.98
C VAL A 82 1.71 0.92 -9.61
N ILE A 83 1.19 -0.31 -9.63
CA ILE A 83 0.96 -1.11 -8.42
C ILE A 83 1.72 -2.42 -8.59
N LEU A 84 2.54 -2.75 -7.60
CA LEU A 84 3.15 -4.05 -7.40
C LEU A 84 2.54 -4.65 -6.13
N SER A 85 1.77 -5.71 -6.30
CA SER A 85 1.17 -6.44 -5.18
C SER A 85 1.59 -7.89 -5.21
N GLU A 86 1.78 -8.49 -4.05
CA GLU A 86 2.09 -9.92 -3.92
C GLU A 86 1.01 -10.80 -4.59
N GLU A 87 -0.27 -10.36 -4.53
CA GLU A 87 -1.40 -11.18 -4.97
C GLU A 87 -1.75 -11.00 -6.44
N SER A 88 -1.62 -9.81 -6.99
CA SER A 88 -2.21 -9.45 -8.29
C SER A 88 -1.23 -8.89 -9.31
N SER A 89 0.05 -8.75 -8.97
CA SER A 89 0.95 -8.01 -9.85
C SER A 89 1.65 -8.86 -10.90
N PRO A 90 1.79 -8.32 -12.11
CA PRO A 90 2.74 -8.83 -13.07
C PRO A 90 4.18 -8.62 -12.56
N ASP A 91 5.12 -9.40 -13.12
CA ASP A 91 6.54 -9.11 -12.96
C ASP A 91 6.85 -7.76 -13.61
N ILE A 92 7.14 -6.74 -12.79
CA ILE A 92 7.42 -5.38 -13.25
C ILE A 92 8.93 -5.09 -13.39
N GLY A 93 9.76 -6.12 -13.23
CA GLY A 93 11.21 -5.98 -13.25
C GLY A 93 11.76 -5.39 -11.95
N ARG A 94 12.85 -4.63 -12.05
CA ARG A 94 13.51 -4.03 -10.88
C ARG A 94 12.87 -2.69 -10.53
N VAL A 95 12.57 -2.49 -9.25
CA VAL A 95 11.94 -1.25 -8.75
C VAL A 95 12.80 -0.01 -9.06
N GLU A 96 14.13 -0.16 -9.02
CA GLU A 96 15.08 0.94 -9.28
C GLU A 96 15.04 1.41 -10.75
N ASP A 97 14.54 0.58 -11.66
CA ASP A 97 14.45 0.92 -13.09
C ASP A 97 13.14 1.65 -13.44
N LEU A 98 12.23 1.81 -12.46
CA LEU A 98 10.93 2.46 -12.67
C LEU A 98 11.03 3.97 -12.38
N SER A 99 10.77 4.76 -13.40
CA SER A 99 10.65 6.22 -13.29
C SER A 99 9.24 6.70 -12.89
N SER A 100 8.26 5.79 -12.89
CA SER A 100 6.87 6.09 -12.55
C SER A 100 6.62 5.89 -11.05
N PRO A 101 5.74 6.70 -10.43
CA PRO A 101 5.30 6.47 -9.07
C PRO A 101 4.74 5.06 -8.89
N LEU A 102 5.21 4.35 -7.87
CA LEU A 102 4.94 2.94 -7.62
C LEU A 102 4.40 2.73 -6.20
N TRP A 103 3.34 1.93 -6.08
CA TRP A 103 2.86 1.37 -4.82
C TRP A 103 3.29 -0.08 -4.71
N ILE A 104 3.87 -0.46 -3.58
CA ILE A 104 4.29 -1.83 -3.27
C ILE A 104 3.43 -2.30 -2.11
N ILE A 105 2.71 -3.41 -2.31
CA ILE A 105 1.66 -3.88 -1.42
C ILE A 105 1.90 -5.33 -1.06
N ASP A 106 1.88 -5.62 0.22
CA ASP A 106 1.63 -6.95 0.76
C ASP A 106 0.31 -6.88 1.54
N PRO A 107 -0.76 -7.46 1.02
CA PRO A 107 -2.10 -7.35 1.61
C PRO A 107 -2.18 -7.97 3.00
N ILE A 108 -1.57 -9.15 3.19
CA ILE A 108 -1.49 -9.85 4.48
C ILE A 108 -0.11 -10.50 4.63
N ASP A 109 0.89 -9.71 5.06
CA ASP A 109 2.17 -10.28 5.49
C ASP A 109 1.92 -11.21 6.68
N GLY A 110 2.39 -12.45 6.54
CA GLY A 110 2.13 -13.51 7.50
C GLY A 110 0.82 -14.28 7.26
N THR A 111 0.46 -14.55 6.00
CA THR A 111 -0.75 -15.31 5.59
C THR A 111 -0.92 -16.63 6.34
N VAL A 112 0.18 -17.37 6.60
CA VAL A 112 0.14 -18.62 7.38
C VAL A 112 -0.31 -18.36 8.82
N ASN A 113 0.20 -17.32 9.48
CA ASN A 113 -0.22 -16.92 10.83
C ASN A 113 -1.69 -16.53 10.83
N TYR A 114 -2.07 -15.71 9.87
CA TYR A 114 -3.45 -15.27 9.70
C TYR A 114 -4.42 -16.44 9.55
N ALA A 115 -4.13 -17.40 8.65
CA ALA A 115 -4.94 -18.57 8.40
C ALA A 115 -5.08 -19.50 9.63
N HIS A 116 -4.05 -19.56 10.50
CA HIS A 116 -4.07 -20.32 11.74
C HIS A 116 -4.64 -19.55 12.96
N GLY A 117 -5.14 -18.35 12.76
CA GLY A 117 -5.74 -17.57 13.83
C GLY A 117 -4.73 -16.84 14.73
N HIS A 118 -3.45 -16.76 14.34
CA HIS A 118 -2.44 -15.99 15.06
C HIS A 118 -2.53 -14.50 14.76
N ASN A 119 -2.14 -13.64 15.72
CA ASN A 119 -2.23 -12.18 15.59
C ASN A 119 -0.97 -11.55 14.98
N GLN A 120 0.00 -12.35 14.52
CA GLN A 120 1.25 -11.91 13.90
C GLN A 120 1.07 -11.82 12.38
N SER A 121 0.24 -10.89 11.95
CA SER A 121 0.02 -10.58 10.54
C SER A 121 -0.22 -9.09 10.37
N ALA A 122 0.16 -8.53 9.23
CA ALA A 122 0.10 -7.10 8.99
C ALA A 122 -0.27 -6.78 7.54
N VAL A 123 -0.86 -5.60 7.33
CA VAL A 123 -0.94 -4.95 6.01
C VAL A 123 0.33 -4.12 5.82
N SER A 124 1.00 -4.27 4.69
CA SER A 124 2.18 -3.48 4.34
C SER A 124 1.96 -2.71 3.04
N ILE A 125 2.18 -1.39 3.08
CA ILE A 125 2.02 -0.49 1.94
C ILE A 125 3.23 0.42 1.87
N ALA A 126 3.95 0.40 0.75
CA ALA A 126 5.00 1.35 0.47
C ALA A 126 4.71 2.15 -0.81
N TYR A 127 5.27 3.35 -0.87
CA TYR A 127 5.25 4.21 -2.04
C TYR A 127 6.67 4.57 -2.43
N ALA A 128 6.99 4.34 -3.68
CA ALA A 128 8.26 4.71 -4.30
C ALA A 128 8.04 5.74 -5.40
N ASP A 129 9.01 6.61 -5.59
CA ASP A 129 9.04 7.60 -6.65
C ASP A 129 10.48 7.75 -7.15
N ASP A 130 10.64 7.71 -8.46
CA ASP A 130 11.96 7.76 -9.12
C ASP A 130 12.96 6.71 -8.59
N GLY A 131 12.46 5.48 -8.36
CA GLY A 131 13.24 4.33 -7.88
C GLY A 131 13.52 4.31 -6.38
N ASP A 132 13.13 5.32 -5.63
CA ASP A 132 13.39 5.45 -4.19
C ASP A 132 12.11 5.27 -3.36
N ILE A 133 12.18 4.50 -2.27
CA ILE A 133 11.08 4.38 -1.30
C ILE A 133 10.96 5.68 -0.50
N GLU A 134 9.84 6.36 -0.63
CA GLU A 134 9.56 7.65 0.00
C GLU A 134 8.65 7.53 1.23
N VAL A 135 7.72 6.55 1.22
CA VAL A 135 6.77 6.29 2.31
C VAL A 135 6.66 4.80 2.56
N GLY A 136 6.60 4.42 3.83
CA GLY A 136 6.25 3.07 4.26
C GLY A 136 5.21 3.11 5.38
N VAL A 137 4.24 2.20 5.31
CA VAL A 137 3.20 2.01 6.32
C VAL A 137 3.01 0.52 6.55
N VAL A 138 3.01 0.10 7.82
CA VAL A 138 2.71 -1.27 8.24
C VAL A 138 1.70 -1.20 9.38
N LEU A 139 0.59 -1.91 9.24
CA LEU A 139 -0.44 -2.01 10.26
C LEU A 139 -0.63 -3.45 10.70
N ASN A 140 -0.41 -3.74 11.97
CA ASN A 140 -0.97 -4.93 12.60
C ASN A 140 -2.35 -4.58 13.18
N PRO A 141 -3.46 -5.01 12.57
CA PRO A 141 -4.80 -4.64 13.02
C PRO A 141 -5.20 -5.33 14.34
N PHE A 142 -4.57 -6.47 14.68
CA PHE A 142 -4.87 -7.23 15.90
C PHE A 142 -4.31 -6.58 17.16
N THR A 143 -3.20 -5.84 17.03
CA THR A 143 -2.57 -5.10 18.13
C THR A 143 -2.80 -3.61 18.04
N ASN A 144 -3.46 -3.14 16.96
CA ASN A 144 -3.68 -1.73 16.66
C ASN A 144 -2.36 -0.93 16.62
N GLU A 145 -1.32 -1.53 16.04
CA GLU A 145 0.01 -0.93 15.87
C GLU A 145 0.20 -0.46 14.43
N LEU A 146 0.10 0.85 14.21
CA LEU A 146 0.33 1.50 12.93
C LEU A 146 1.73 2.12 12.92
N PHE A 147 2.65 1.47 12.24
CA PHE A 147 3.96 2.02 11.92
C PHE A 147 3.88 2.84 10.64
N SER A 148 4.52 3.99 10.61
CA SER A 148 4.63 4.80 9.40
C SER A 148 5.94 5.56 9.36
N ALA A 149 6.51 5.70 8.16
CA ALA A 149 7.74 6.44 7.94
C ALA A 149 7.68 7.24 6.64
N ILE A 150 8.34 8.38 6.65
CA ILE A 150 8.64 9.18 5.46
C ILE A 150 10.16 9.29 5.39
N LYS A 151 10.73 9.09 4.22
CA LYS A 151 12.17 9.19 3.96
C LYS A 151 12.73 10.50 4.52
N GLY A 152 13.77 10.40 5.35
CA GLY A 152 14.41 11.54 5.99
C GLY A 152 13.65 12.19 7.16
N LYS A 153 12.45 11.67 7.55
CA LYS A 153 11.66 12.23 8.67
C LYS A 153 11.52 11.29 9.87
N GLY A 154 12.16 10.11 9.82
CA GLY A 154 12.08 9.10 10.87
C GLY A 154 10.80 8.27 10.81
N ALA A 155 10.56 7.48 11.86
CA ALA A 155 9.46 6.54 11.96
C ALA A 155 8.53 6.87 13.15
N LEU A 156 7.26 6.52 12.99
CA LEU A 156 6.22 6.73 13.97
C LEU A 156 5.52 5.39 14.27
N LEU A 157 5.15 5.17 15.52
CA LEU A 157 4.18 4.16 15.95
C LEU A 157 2.95 4.89 16.51
N ASN A 158 1.79 4.67 15.91
CA ASN A 158 0.54 5.35 16.28
C ASN A 158 0.70 6.89 16.36
N GLY A 159 1.50 7.47 15.48
CA GLY A 159 1.77 8.91 15.42
C GLY A 159 2.85 9.41 16.38
N GLN A 160 3.39 8.56 17.25
CA GLN A 160 4.49 8.91 18.17
C GLN A 160 5.83 8.50 17.59
N SER A 161 6.83 9.37 17.69
CA SER A 161 8.18 9.10 17.17
C SER A 161 8.83 7.91 17.90
N ILE A 162 9.40 7.01 17.11
CA ILE A 162 10.15 5.85 17.61
C ILE A 162 11.59 5.87 17.11
N LYS A 163 12.46 5.17 17.81
CA LYS A 163 13.86 4.92 17.43
C LYS A 163 14.16 3.45 17.61
N VAL A 164 15.02 2.94 16.75
CA VAL A 164 15.62 1.62 16.94
C VAL A 164 16.60 1.70 18.10
N ALA A 165 16.54 0.70 18.99
CA ALA A 165 17.45 0.58 20.13
C ALA A 165 18.85 0.14 19.68
#